data_c4e98fa347d8f9cf716c6d2ce71d511b
#
_entry.id   c4e98fa347d8f9cf716c6d2ce71d511b
#
_cell.length_a   1.000
_cell.length_b   1.000
_cell.length_c   1.000
_cell.angle_alpha   90.00
_cell.angle_beta   90.00
_cell.angle_gamma   90.00
#
_symmetry.space_group_name_H-M   'P 1'
#
loop_
_entity.id
_entity.type
_entity.pdbx_description
1 polymer ?
#
loop_
_entity_poly.entity_id
_entity_poly.type
_entity_poly.pdbx_seq_one_letter_code
_entity_poly.pdbx_strand_id
1 'polypeptide(L)'
;PVAIIGQNGAGKTTIVKHFNGILRPTSGEVLINGEDINNRSTAKWSKEVGYVFQNPDDQLFLESVRKEFEFGPKQIGMPEDEIQKRIEWVAELVGLKDKLDMHPFDLTSTEKKFCTIGAIIMMDPKAVIFDEPTCGQDVAGNIRLREIIRQLKENGKLCITISHDMKFVVDNFKRIIVMCKGQVLLDGPVEEVFAQVETLKKSFVTPPPITKVAQGAGFKETVFTTEAFMKVFEERKGK
;
A
#
# COMPACT_ATOMS: atom_id res chain seq x y z
N PRO A 1 -2.08 5.55 -7.61
CA PRO A 1 -1.52 4.49 -6.78
C PRO A 1 -0.54 3.61 -7.55
N VAL A 2 0.52 3.15 -6.85
CA VAL A 2 1.59 2.32 -7.39
C VAL A 2 1.76 1.08 -6.51
N ALA A 3 1.88 -0.12 -7.11
CA ALA A 3 2.26 -1.30 -6.37
C ALA A 3 3.73 -1.68 -6.69
N ILE A 4 4.46 -2.09 -5.67
CA ILE A 4 5.81 -2.62 -5.77
C ILE A 4 5.74 -4.11 -5.44
N ILE A 5 6.06 -4.96 -6.40
CA ILE A 5 6.00 -6.41 -6.27
C ILE A 5 7.36 -7.06 -6.53
N GLY A 6 7.53 -8.31 -6.12
CA GLY A 6 8.78 -9.05 -6.27
C GLY A 6 8.97 -10.05 -5.13
N GLN A 7 9.92 -10.94 -5.26
CA GLN A 7 10.21 -11.96 -4.24
C GLN A 7 10.63 -11.36 -2.90
N ASN A 8 10.60 -12.16 -1.84
CA ASN A 8 11.19 -11.80 -0.55
C ASN A 8 12.71 -11.55 -0.74
N GLY A 9 13.21 -10.49 -0.10
CA GLY A 9 14.61 -10.08 -0.27
C GLY A 9 14.90 -9.29 -1.55
N ALA A 10 13.89 -8.96 -2.38
CA ALA A 10 14.09 -8.15 -3.59
C ALA A 10 14.46 -6.67 -3.32
N GLY A 11 14.39 -6.21 -2.06
CA GLY A 11 14.70 -4.83 -1.69
C GLY A 11 13.49 -3.90 -1.61
N LYS A 12 12.25 -4.40 -1.72
CA LYS A 12 11.01 -3.59 -1.73
C LYS A 12 10.86 -2.71 -0.48
N THR A 13 10.90 -3.31 0.69
CA THR A 13 10.83 -2.57 1.98
C THR A 13 12.01 -1.61 2.15
N THR A 14 13.20 -2.00 1.69
CA THR A 14 14.38 -1.13 1.73
C THR A 14 14.18 0.13 0.92
N ILE A 15 13.73 0.02 -0.34
CA ILE A 15 13.55 1.19 -1.20
C ILE A 15 12.47 2.14 -0.66
N VAL A 16 11.33 1.62 -0.17
CA VAL A 16 10.26 2.50 0.33
C VAL A 16 10.64 3.20 1.64
N LYS A 17 11.53 2.61 2.46
CA LYS A 17 12.08 3.27 3.65
C LYS A 17 12.99 4.46 3.33
N HIS A 18 13.48 4.58 2.11
CA HIS A 18 14.15 5.79 1.64
C HIS A 18 13.16 6.92 1.33
N PHE A 19 11.94 6.60 0.91
CA PHE A 19 10.96 7.62 0.49
C PHE A 19 10.42 8.49 1.64
N ASN A 20 10.59 8.07 2.88
CA ASN A 20 10.24 8.87 4.06
C ASN A 20 11.44 9.18 4.97
N GLY A 21 12.65 8.85 4.51
CA GLY A 21 13.88 9.14 5.21
C GLY A 21 14.17 8.27 6.43
N ILE A 22 13.50 7.11 6.60
CA ILE A 22 13.89 6.10 7.60
C ILE A 22 15.29 5.55 7.25
N LEU A 23 15.54 5.31 5.96
CA LEU A 23 16.86 5.01 5.45
C LEU A 23 17.39 6.14 4.59
N ARG A 24 18.70 6.29 4.55
CA ARG A 24 19.41 7.25 3.69
C ARG A 24 20.26 6.51 2.66
N PRO A 25 20.30 6.96 1.40
CA PRO A 25 21.13 6.32 0.38
C PRO A 25 22.62 6.52 0.72
N THR A 26 23.42 5.47 0.52
CA THR A 26 24.89 5.55 0.63
C THR A 26 25.53 6.16 -0.63
N SER A 27 24.83 6.08 -1.75
CA SER A 27 25.19 6.70 -3.03
C SER A 27 23.92 6.97 -3.85
N GLY A 28 24.01 7.88 -4.82
CA GLY A 28 22.84 8.38 -5.54
C GLY A 28 22.01 9.35 -4.70
N GLU A 29 20.82 9.68 -5.18
CA GLU A 29 19.91 10.63 -4.53
C GLU A 29 18.48 10.11 -4.50
N VAL A 30 17.71 10.55 -3.51
CA VAL A 30 16.25 10.32 -3.43
C VAL A 30 15.60 11.69 -3.32
N LEU A 31 14.76 12.01 -4.29
CA LEU A 31 14.07 13.29 -4.36
C LEU A 31 12.57 13.13 -4.05
N ILE A 32 12.07 13.94 -3.12
CA ILE A 32 10.64 14.05 -2.81
C ILE A 32 10.19 15.45 -3.25
N ASN A 33 9.34 15.52 -4.28
CA ASN A 33 8.92 16.78 -4.90
C ASN A 33 10.11 17.69 -5.31
N GLY A 34 11.20 17.08 -5.77
CA GLY A 34 12.42 17.79 -6.20
C GLY A 34 13.39 18.19 -5.07
N GLU A 35 13.06 17.86 -3.81
CA GLU A 35 13.94 18.11 -2.65
C GLU A 35 14.63 16.82 -2.21
N ASP A 36 15.95 16.89 -2.00
CA ASP A 36 16.73 15.74 -1.53
C ASP A 36 16.29 15.32 -0.13
N ILE A 37 16.10 14.01 0.03
CA ILE A 37 15.68 13.38 1.29
C ILE A 37 16.65 13.72 2.45
N ASN A 38 17.91 14.04 2.16
CA ASN A 38 18.90 14.40 3.15
C ASN A 38 18.71 15.81 3.74
N ASN A 39 17.91 16.67 3.10
CA ASN A 39 17.70 18.05 3.53
C ASN A 39 16.79 18.19 4.76
N ARG A 40 16.02 17.16 5.09
CA ARG A 40 15.13 17.16 6.25
C ARG A 40 15.31 15.92 7.11
N SER A 41 14.96 16.05 8.40
CA SER A 41 14.87 14.89 9.31
C SER A 41 13.71 13.96 8.92
N THR A 42 13.78 12.68 9.34
CA THR A 42 12.70 11.72 9.17
C THR A 42 11.36 12.23 9.72
N ALA A 43 11.38 12.88 10.89
CA ALA A 43 10.19 13.48 11.49
C ALA A 43 9.56 14.60 10.62
N LYS A 44 10.36 15.35 9.86
CA LYS A 44 9.84 16.33 8.91
C LYS A 44 9.28 15.67 7.65
N TRP A 45 9.93 14.61 7.15
CA TRP A 45 9.44 13.85 5.99
C TRP A 45 8.18 13.05 6.29
N SER A 46 7.98 12.59 7.54
CA SER A 46 6.76 11.86 7.91
C SER A 46 5.46 12.66 7.76
N LYS A 47 5.55 14.01 7.73
CA LYS A 47 4.42 14.89 7.38
C LYS A 47 4.02 14.79 5.91
N GLU A 48 4.96 14.52 5.03
CA GLU A 48 4.74 14.44 3.59
C GLU A 48 4.46 13.00 3.14
N VAL A 49 5.17 12.03 3.73
CA VAL A 49 5.14 10.62 3.36
C VAL A 49 4.93 9.77 4.62
N GLY A 50 3.69 9.33 4.80
CA GLY A 50 3.33 8.39 5.86
C GLY A 50 3.75 6.97 5.52
N TYR A 51 4.15 6.19 6.52
CA TYR A 51 4.58 4.81 6.37
C TYR A 51 3.83 3.90 7.35
N VAL A 52 3.09 2.95 6.83
CA VAL A 52 2.39 1.91 7.60
C VAL A 52 3.27 0.66 7.60
N PHE A 53 3.73 0.24 8.77
CA PHE A 53 4.62 -0.90 8.95
C PHE A 53 3.91 -2.23 8.67
N GLN A 54 4.68 -3.23 8.25
CA GLN A 54 4.18 -4.57 8.02
C GLN A 54 3.59 -5.17 9.31
N ASN A 55 4.31 -5.07 10.44
CA ASN A 55 3.84 -5.51 11.74
C ASN A 55 3.27 -4.31 12.52
N PRO A 56 1.97 -4.29 12.88
CA PRO A 56 1.38 -3.19 13.63
C PRO A 56 1.97 -3.03 15.04
N ASP A 57 2.44 -4.10 15.68
CA ASP A 57 3.01 -4.04 17.03
C ASP A 57 4.32 -3.24 17.09
N ASP A 58 5.00 -3.04 15.94
CA ASP A 58 6.20 -2.19 15.85
C ASP A 58 5.87 -0.70 15.76
N GLN A 59 4.58 -0.34 15.63
CA GLN A 59 4.12 1.04 15.41
C GLN A 59 3.23 1.54 16.54
N LEU A 60 2.50 0.66 17.24
CA LEU A 60 1.57 1.02 18.32
C LEU A 60 2.30 1.05 19.66
N PHE A 61 2.13 2.14 20.45
CA PHE A 61 2.84 2.31 21.72
C PHE A 61 2.09 3.12 22.77
N LEU A 62 0.89 3.62 22.47
CA LEU A 62 0.09 4.43 23.39
C LEU A 62 -1.04 3.62 24.04
N GLU A 63 -1.63 4.18 25.08
CA GLU A 63 -2.60 3.47 25.92
C GLU A 63 -4.02 3.42 25.38
N SER A 64 -4.34 4.11 24.27
CA SER A 64 -5.63 4.00 23.60
C SER A 64 -5.54 4.32 22.11
N VAL A 65 -6.48 3.77 21.33
CA VAL A 65 -6.63 4.08 19.91
C VAL A 65 -6.73 5.60 19.68
N ARG A 66 -7.51 6.28 20.49
CA ARG A 66 -7.64 7.76 20.45
C ARG A 66 -6.28 8.45 20.57
N LYS A 67 -5.44 8.04 21.52
CA LYS A 67 -4.12 8.62 21.72
C LYS A 67 -3.17 8.32 20.57
N GLU A 68 -3.23 7.11 19.99
CA GLU A 68 -2.49 6.79 18.76
C GLU A 68 -2.87 7.73 17.61
N PHE A 69 -4.16 8.07 17.47
CA PHE A 69 -4.65 9.00 16.45
C PHE A 69 -4.25 10.44 16.71
N GLU A 70 -4.23 10.87 17.95
CA GLU A 70 -3.87 12.24 18.36
C GLU A 70 -2.37 12.53 18.28
N PHE A 71 -1.53 11.51 18.47
CA PHE A 71 -0.09 11.70 18.67
C PHE A 71 0.58 12.42 17.49
N GLY A 72 0.47 11.88 16.29
CA GLY A 72 1.08 12.47 15.10
C GLY A 72 0.62 13.91 14.85
N PRO A 73 -0.69 14.17 14.75
CA PRO A 73 -1.24 15.52 14.59
C PRO A 73 -0.75 16.52 15.65
N LYS A 74 -0.71 16.15 16.93
CA LYS A 74 -0.17 17.01 18.01
C LYS A 74 1.31 17.34 17.80
N GLN A 75 2.13 16.38 17.37
CA GLN A 75 3.55 16.60 17.08
C GLN A 75 3.79 17.58 15.92
N ILE A 76 2.86 17.64 14.99
CA ILE A 76 2.97 18.57 13.85
C ILE A 76 2.29 19.91 14.09
N GLY A 77 1.69 20.11 15.27
CA GLY A 77 1.04 21.36 15.67
C GLY A 77 -0.35 21.58 15.06
N MET A 78 -1.07 20.49 14.74
CA MET A 78 -2.45 20.58 14.25
C MET A 78 -3.36 21.10 15.37
N PRO A 79 -4.30 22.04 15.09
CA PRO A 79 -5.26 22.54 16.07
C PRO A 79 -6.14 21.41 16.66
N GLU A 80 -6.45 21.51 17.95
CA GLU A 80 -7.20 20.45 18.65
C GLU A 80 -8.60 20.22 18.05
N ASP A 81 -9.29 21.25 17.62
CA ASP A 81 -10.61 21.15 16.99
C ASP A 81 -10.54 20.42 15.64
N GLU A 82 -9.44 20.60 14.90
CA GLU A 82 -9.18 19.86 13.66
C GLU A 82 -8.86 18.39 13.96
N ILE A 83 -8.06 18.13 14.99
CA ILE A 83 -7.73 16.75 15.43
C ILE A 83 -9.02 16.00 15.77
N GLN A 84 -9.93 16.59 16.56
CA GLN A 84 -11.17 15.92 16.97
C GLN A 84 -12.08 15.61 15.77
N LYS A 85 -12.23 16.53 14.83
CA LYS A 85 -12.99 16.28 13.58
C LYS A 85 -12.39 15.16 12.74
N ARG A 86 -11.05 15.12 12.67
CA ARG A 86 -10.36 14.06 11.92
C ARG A 86 -10.48 12.70 12.59
N ILE A 87 -10.44 12.64 13.94
CA ILE A 87 -10.64 11.38 14.67
C ILE A 87 -11.99 10.75 14.31
N GLU A 88 -13.08 11.53 14.29
CA GLU A 88 -14.40 11.02 13.94
C GLU A 88 -14.41 10.39 12.54
N TRP A 89 -13.87 11.11 11.55
CA TRP A 89 -13.82 10.63 10.17
C TRP A 89 -12.88 9.43 10.02
N VAL A 90 -11.66 9.48 10.59
CA VAL A 90 -10.68 8.40 10.46
C VAL A 90 -11.17 7.14 11.19
N ALA A 91 -11.72 7.28 12.40
CA ALA A 91 -12.24 6.16 13.17
C ALA A 91 -13.37 5.42 12.43
N GLU A 92 -14.25 6.16 11.74
CA GLU A 92 -15.29 5.57 10.88
C GLU A 92 -14.65 4.85 9.69
N LEU A 93 -13.70 5.50 8.99
CA LEU A 93 -13.01 4.96 7.81
C LEU A 93 -12.29 3.64 8.11
N VAL A 94 -11.57 3.58 9.24
CA VAL A 94 -10.82 2.38 9.64
C VAL A 94 -11.66 1.39 10.47
N GLY A 95 -12.92 1.74 10.83
CA GLY A 95 -13.84 0.86 11.56
C GLY A 95 -13.52 0.68 13.04
N LEU A 96 -12.99 1.71 13.67
CA LEU A 96 -12.62 1.70 15.09
C LEU A 96 -13.38 2.74 15.92
N LYS A 97 -14.51 3.26 15.43
CA LYS A 97 -15.30 4.31 16.09
C LYS A 97 -15.70 3.92 17.51
N ASP A 98 -16.16 2.71 17.71
CA ASP A 98 -16.62 2.20 19.00
C ASP A 98 -15.46 1.67 19.89
N LYS A 99 -14.20 1.82 19.43
CA LYS A 99 -12.99 1.28 20.06
C LYS A 99 -11.94 2.33 20.38
N LEU A 100 -12.29 3.62 20.27
CA LEU A 100 -11.36 4.73 20.48
C LEU A 100 -10.68 4.72 21.86
N ASP A 101 -11.40 4.27 22.89
CA ASP A 101 -10.90 4.25 24.27
C ASP A 101 -10.28 2.89 24.66
N MET A 102 -10.25 1.91 23.73
CA MET A 102 -9.60 0.62 23.95
C MET A 102 -8.07 0.75 23.84
N HIS A 103 -7.36 -0.08 24.63
CA HIS A 103 -5.92 -0.22 24.47
C HIS A 103 -5.61 -0.93 23.14
N PRO A 104 -4.65 -0.44 22.32
CA PRO A 104 -4.37 -1.03 21.02
C PRO A 104 -4.01 -2.52 21.05
N PHE A 105 -3.36 -2.98 22.11
CA PHE A 105 -3.01 -4.40 22.27
C PHE A 105 -4.20 -5.31 22.60
N ASP A 106 -5.36 -4.77 22.98
CA ASP A 106 -6.62 -5.51 23.17
C ASP A 106 -7.41 -5.69 21.85
N LEU A 107 -6.96 -5.02 20.77
CA LEU A 107 -7.51 -5.16 19.44
C LEU A 107 -7.10 -6.48 18.78
N THR A 108 -7.94 -6.99 17.88
CA THR A 108 -7.55 -8.10 16.97
C THR A 108 -6.40 -7.68 16.04
N SER A 109 -5.69 -8.65 15.46
CA SER A 109 -4.59 -8.36 14.52
C SER A 109 -5.04 -7.49 13.35
N THR A 110 -6.25 -7.72 12.82
CA THR A 110 -6.87 -6.90 11.77
C THR A 110 -7.09 -5.47 12.24
N GLU A 111 -7.67 -5.29 13.43
CA GLU A 111 -7.95 -3.97 14.00
C GLU A 111 -6.69 -3.18 14.37
N LYS A 112 -5.64 -3.86 14.88
CA LYS A 112 -4.33 -3.25 15.09
C LYS A 112 -3.77 -2.67 13.80
N LYS A 113 -3.86 -3.41 12.69
CA LYS A 113 -3.43 -2.91 11.38
C LYS A 113 -4.21 -1.66 10.97
N PHE A 114 -5.53 -1.65 11.16
CA PHE A 114 -6.34 -0.47 10.87
C PHE A 114 -6.08 0.69 11.83
N CYS A 115 -5.71 0.42 13.08
CA CYS A 115 -5.26 1.46 14.02
C CYS A 115 -3.97 2.13 13.51
N THR A 116 -2.97 1.37 13.05
CA THR A 116 -1.74 1.94 12.48
C THR A 116 -2.01 2.74 11.22
N ILE A 117 -2.90 2.25 10.34
CA ILE A 117 -3.32 2.98 9.13
C ILE A 117 -4.00 4.30 9.51
N GLY A 118 -4.93 4.26 10.49
CA GLY A 118 -5.62 5.44 10.99
C GLY A 118 -4.66 6.49 11.55
N ALA A 119 -3.72 6.08 12.39
CA ALA A 119 -2.72 6.97 12.98
C ALA A 119 -1.89 7.71 11.90
N ILE A 120 -1.56 7.05 10.79
CA ILE A 120 -0.86 7.69 9.67
C ILE A 120 -1.77 8.64 8.89
N ILE A 121 -3.02 8.24 8.60
CA ILE A 121 -3.98 9.09 7.88
C ILE A 121 -4.32 10.35 8.66
N MET A 122 -4.31 10.29 9.98
CA MET A 122 -4.53 11.45 10.87
C MET A 122 -3.58 12.61 10.59
N MET A 123 -2.35 12.33 10.16
CA MET A 123 -1.34 13.36 9.84
C MET A 123 -1.56 14.04 8.49
N ASP A 124 -2.52 13.60 7.70
CA ASP A 124 -2.83 14.11 6.35
C ASP A 124 -1.65 14.13 5.35
N PRO A 125 -0.85 13.08 5.25
CA PRO A 125 0.31 13.07 4.37
C PRO A 125 -0.09 13.15 2.91
N LYS A 126 0.82 13.63 2.02
CA LYS A 126 0.61 13.64 0.57
C LYS A 126 0.74 12.27 -0.05
N ALA A 127 1.57 11.42 0.54
CA ALA A 127 1.75 10.04 0.12
C ALA A 127 1.65 9.09 1.33
N VAL A 128 1.06 7.91 1.12
CA VAL A 128 1.00 6.84 2.13
C VAL A 128 1.63 5.58 1.54
N ILE A 129 2.60 5.04 2.26
CA ILE A 129 3.24 3.76 1.95
C ILE A 129 2.61 2.68 2.83
N PHE A 130 2.12 1.62 2.21
CA PHE A 130 1.59 0.44 2.88
C PHE A 130 2.53 -0.74 2.63
N ASP A 131 3.21 -1.21 3.68
CA ASP A 131 4.10 -2.38 3.59
C ASP A 131 3.33 -3.63 3.97
N GLU A 132 3.01 -4.49 2.98
CA GLU A 132 2.25 -5.73 3.09
C GLU A 132 0.91 -5.58 3.86
N PRO A 133 0.03 -4.65 3.48
CA PRO A 133 -1.17 -4.34 4.25
C PRO A 133 -2.22 -5.47 4.24
N THR A 134 -2.18 -6.35 3.24
CA THR A 134 -3.11 -7.49 3.09
C THR A 134 -2.73 -8.70 3.94
N CYS A 135 -1.50 -8.73 4.47
CA CYS A 135 -1.03 -9.84 5.28
C CYS A 135 -1.84 -9.99 6.57
N GLY A 136 -2.40 -11.19 6.79
CA GLY A 136 -3.23 -11.47 7.96
C GLY A 136 -4.63 -10.85 7.94
N GLN A 137 -5.05 -10.27 6.81
CA GLN A 137 -6.40 -9.73 6.67
C GLN A 137 -7.39 -10.79 6.19
N ASP A 138 -8.60 -10.72 6.73
CA ASP A 138 -9.76 -11.45 6.21
C ASP A 138 -10.40 -10.73 5.01
N VAL A 139 -11.49 -11.27 4.49
CA VAL A 139 -12.21 -10.67 3.36
C VAL A 139 -12.74 -9.28 3.70
N ALA A 140 -13.28 -9.09 4.91
CA ALA A 140 -13.82 -7.81 5.35
C ALA A 140 -12.72 -6.76 5.50
N GLY A 141 -11.56 -7.14 6.06
CA GLY A 141 -10.37 -6.30 6.15
C GLY A 141 -9.86 -5.88 4.77
N ASN A 142 -9.80 -6.81 3.82
CA ASN A 142 -9.40 -6.48 2.45
C ASN A 142 -10.37 -5.52 1.75
N ILE A 143 -11.68 -5.67 1.95
CA ILE A 143 -12.69 -4.72 1.43
C ILE A 143 -12.47 -3.33 2.03
N ARG A 144 -12.27 -3.23 3.34
CA ARG A 144 -12.01 -1.97 4.03
C ARG A 144 -10.71 -1.32 3.54
N LEU A 145 -9.65 -2.09 3.38
CA LEU A 145 -8.38 -1.58 2.85
C LEU A 145 -8.52 -0.99 1.45
N ARG A 146 -9.29 -1.64 0.56
CA ARG A 146 -9.61 -1.10 -0.77
C ARG A 146 -10.34 0.23 -0.69
N GLU A 147 -11.32 0.33 0.22
CA GLU A 147 -12.08 1.56 0.44
C GLU A 147 -11.19 2.69 0.94
N ILE A 148 -10.26 2.41 1.88
CA ILE A 148 -9.28 3.38 2.35
C ILE A 148 -8.41 3.89 1.20
N ILE A 149 -7.83 2.99 0.40
CA ILE A 149 -6.99 3.37 -0.75
C ILE A 149 -7.79 4.18 -1.77
N ARG A 150 -9.06 3.82 -2.03
CA ARG A 150 -9.95 4.56 -2.92
C ARG A 150 -10.18 5.99 -2.42
N GLN A 151 -10.54 6.17 -1.15
CA GLN A 151 -10.77 7.49 -0.56
C GLN A 151 -9.50 8.35 -0.54
N LEU A 152 -8.35 7.77 -0.18
CA LEU A 152 -7.08 8.48 -0.22
C LEU A 152 -6.78 8.99 -1.64
N LYS A 153 -6.98 8.14 -2.66
CA LYS A 153 -6.79 8.51 -4.07
C LYS A 153 -7.74 9.62 -4.50
N GLU A 154 -9.02 9.55 -4.13
CA GLU A 154 -10.03 10.57 -4.45
C GLU A 154 -9.68 11.91 -3.80
N ASN A 155 -9.05 11.90 -2.63
CA ASN A 155 -8.51 13.07 -1.96
C ASN A 155 -7.12 13.51 -2.48
N GLY A 156 -6.70 13.00 -3.65
CA GLY A 156 -5.45 13.39 -4.31
C GLY A 156 -4.18 12.85 -3.66
N LYS A 157 -4.28 11.87 -2.75
CA LYS A 157 -3.12 11.27 -2.09
C LYS A 157 -2.49 10.19 -2.97
N LEU A 158 -1.16 10.11 -2.96
CA LEU A 158 -0.42 9.01 -3.56
C LEU A 158 -0.41 7.80 -2.62
N CYS A 159 -0.88 6.64 -3.09
CA CYS A 159 -0.74 5.38 -2.37
C CYS A 159 0.35 4.53 -3.05
N ILE A 160 1.33 4.10 -2.26
CA ILE A 160 2.37 3.15 -2.67
C ILE A 160 2.19 1.90 -1.81
N THR A 161 2.07 0.73 -2.44
CA THR A 161 1.85 -0.52 -1.70
C THR A 161 2.85 -1.57 -2.09
N ILE A 162 3.47 -2.21 -1.10
CA ILE A 162 4.15 -3.48 -1.30
C ILE A 162 3.14 -4.58 -1.01
N SER A 163 2.96 -5.54 -1.91
CA SER A 163 2.09 -6.69 -1.67
C SER A 163 2.51 -7.92 -2.46
N HIS A 164 2.25 -9.08 -1.87
CA HIS A 164 2.32 -10.39 -2.52
C HIS A 164 0.94 -10.91 -2.97
N ASP A 165 -0.13 -10.22 -2.62
CA ASP A 165 -1.49 -10.52 -3.09
C ASP A 165 -1.71 -9.92 -4.48
N MET A 166 -1.46 -10.72 -5.51
CA MET A 166 -1.58 -10.26 -6.90
C MET A 166 -3.01 -9.90 -7.29
N LYS A 167 -4.02 -10.53 -6.67
CA LYS A 167 -5.42 -10.15 -6.90
C LYS A 167 -5.68 -8.75 -6.37
N PHE A 168 -5.27 -8.47 -5.14
CA PHE A 168 -5.38 -7.14 -4.55
C PHE A 168 -4.64 -6.09 -5.40
N VAL A 169 -3.45 -6.44 -5.91
CA VAL A 169 -2.63 -5.56 -6.75
C VAL A 169 -3.36 -5.19 -8.04
N VAL A 170 -3.83 -6.16 -8.82
CA VAL A 170 -4.48 -5.88 -10.11
C VAL A 170 -5.82 -5.18 -9.98
N ASP A 171 -6.53 -5.40 -8.87
CA ASP A 171 -7.83 -4.76 -8.60
C ASP A 171 -7.68 -3.26 -8.21
N ASN A 172 -6.55 -2.84 -7.64
CA ASN A 172 -6.43 -1.53 -7.01
C ASN A 172 -5.36 -0.60 -7.62
N PHE A 173 -4.39 -1.14 -8.36
CA PHE A 173 -3.24 -0.38 -8.85
C PHE A 173 -3.14 -0.43 -10.37
N LYS A 174 -2.88 0.74 -10.98
CA LYS A 174 -2.70 0.85 -12.43
C LYS A 174 -1.25 0.79 -12.88
N ARG A 175 -0.30 1.12 -11.99
CA ARG A 175 1.14 1.08 -12.25
C ARG A 175 1.79 0.09 -11.30
N ILE A 176 2.63 -0.75 -11.85
CA ILE A 176 3.34 -1.81 -11.14
C ILE A 176 4.84 -1.64 -11.35
N ILE A 177 5.59 -1.73 -10.27
CA ILE A 177 7.05 -1.81 -10.28
C ILE A 177 7.43 -3.23 -9.83
N VAL A 178 8.19 -3.95 -10.65
CA VAL A 178 8.69 -5.29 -10.33
C VAL A 178 10.14 -5.20 -9.92
N MET A 179 10.44 -5.65 -8.72
CA MET A 179 11.81 -5.66 -8.17
C MET A 179 12.36 -7.08 -8.04
N CYS A 180 13.65 -7.22 -8.32
CA CYS A 180 14.40 -8.45 -8.10
C CYS A 180 15.84 -8.11 -7.75
N LYS A 181 16.38 -8.69 -6.65
CA LYS A 181 17.78 -8.52 -6.22
C LYS A 181 18.26 -7.06 -6.17
N GLY A 182 17.44 -6.16 -5.66
CA GLY A 182 17.74 -4.72 -5.54
C GLY A 182 17.61 -3.91 -6.83
N GLN A 183 17.12 -4.50 -7.92
CA GLN A 183 16.95 -3.84 -9.21
C GLN A 183 15.48 -3.76 -9.60
N VAL A 184 15.09 -2.69 -10.29
CA VAL A 184 13.81 -2.57 -10.97
C VAL A 184 13.92 -3.30 -12.31
N LEU A 185 13.12 -4.35 -12.50
CA LEU A 185 13.09 -5.11 -13.76
C LEU A 185 12.01 -4.62 -14.72
N LEU A 186 10.86 -4.22 -14.17
CA LEU A 186 9.72 -3.70 -14.93
C LEU A 186 9.11 -2.51 -14.18
N ASP A 187 8.62 -1.54 -14.92
CA ASP A 187 7.85 -0.40 -14.43
C ASP A 187 6.87 0.03 -15.52
N GLY A 188 5.58 -0.08 -15.27
CA GLY A 188 4.58 0.26 -16.27
C GLY A 188 3.15 -0.05 -15.85
N PRO A 189 2.20 0.08 -16.81
CA PRO A 189 0.81 -0.31 -16.63
C PRO A 189 0.68 -1.79 -16.24
N VAL A 190 -0.33 -2.10 -15.42
CA VAL A 190 -0.53 -3.45 -14.88
C VAL A 190 -0.66 -4.50 -15.99
N GLU A 191 -1.36 -4.18 -17.07
CA GLU A 191 -1.56 -5.08 -18.22
C GLU A 191 -0.24 -5.41 -18.94
N GLU A 192 0.60 -4.40 -19.15
CA GLU A 192 1.90 -4.52 -19.83
C GLU A 192 2.90 -5.29 -18.97
N VAL A 193 2.92 -5.02 -17.66
CA VAL A 193 3.81 -5.71 -16.73
C VAL A 193 3.46 -7.20 -16.64
N PHE A 194 2.17 -7.55 -16.49
CA PHE A 194 1.76 -8.96 -16.42
C PHE A 194 1.80 -9.69 -17.78
N ALA A 195 1.94 -8.98 -18.90
CA ALA A 195 2.24 -9.59 -20.19
C ALA A 195 3.69 -10.10 -20.31
N GLN A 196 4.62 -9.62 -19.48
CA GLN A 196 6.05 -9.96 -19.50
C GLN A 196 6.37 -11.27 -18.76
N VAL A 197 5.79 -12.39 -19.23
CA VAL A 197 5.82 -13.69 -18.54
C VAL A 197 7.23 -14.12 -18.13
N GLU A 198 8.21 -14.02 -19.05
CA GLU A 198 9.58 -14.48 -18.78
C GLU A 198 10.31 -13.61 -17.74
N THR A 199 10.07 -12.30 -17.73
CA THR A 199 10.64 -11.40 -16.73
C THR A 199 10.00 -11.62 -15.35
N LEU A 200 8.68 -11.86 -15.31
CA LEU A 200 7.97 -12.20 -14.07
C LEU A 200 8.46 -13.52 -13.48
N LYS A 201 8.71 -14.55 -14.30
CA LYS A 201 9.33 -15.80 -13.84
C LYS A 201 10.70 -15.56 -13.20
N LYS A 202 11.55 -14.72 -13.79
CA LYS A 202 12.88 -14.36 -13.24
C LYS A 202 12.78 -13.64 -11.90
N SER A 203 11.72 -12.87 -11.69
CA SER A 203 11.45 -12.16 -10.43
C SER A 203 10.65 -12.97 -9.42
N PHE A 204 10.34 -14.24 -9.75
CA PHE A 204 9.50 -15.14 -8.94
C PHE A 204 8.12 -14.55 -8.61
N VAL A 205 7.60 -13.71 -9.50
CA VAL A 205 6.24 -13.19 -9.41
C VAL A 205 5.30 -14.06 -10.21
N THR A 206 4.26 -14.55 -9.54
CA THR A 206 3.20 -15.35 -10.18
C THR A 206 2.00 -14.46 -10.47
N PRO A 207 1.54 -14.31 -11.72
CA PRO A 207 0.35 -13.54 -12.01
C PRO A 207 -0.91 -14.16 -11.37
N PRO A 208 -2.03 -13.40 -11.30
CA PRO A 208 -3.31 -13.95 -10.85
C PRO A 208 -3.68 -15.27 -11.56
N PRO A 209 -4.39 -16.19 -10.90
CA PRO A 209 -4.69 -17.50 -11.46
C PRO A 209 -5.35 -17.43 -12.84
N ILE A 210 -6.33 -16.56 -13.04
CA ILE A 210 -7.01 -16.42 -14.33
C ILE A 210 -6.08 -15.91 -15.44
N THR A 211 -5.17 -14.98 -15.10
CA THR A 211 -4.14 -14.48 -16.03
C THR A 211 -3.21 -15.62 -16.47
N LYS A 212 -2.79 -16.46 -15.51
CA LYS A 212 -1.95 -17.62 -15.80
C LYS A 212 -2.64 -18.64 -16.70
N VAL A 213 -3.95 -18.90 -16.46
CA VAL A 213 -4.76 -19.78 -17.32
C VAL A 213 -4.83 -19.21 -18.75
N ALA A 214 -5.12 -17.93 -18.92
CA ALA A 214 -5.19 -17.28 -20.22
C ALA A 214 -3.85 -17.36 -20.97
N GLN A 215 -2.75 -17.07 -20.29
CA GLN A 215 -1.40 -17.19 -20.86
C GLN A 215 -1.08 -18.63 -21.27
N GLY A 216 -1.44 -19.62 -20.43
CA GLY A 216 -1.28 -21.05 -20.75
C GLY A 216 -2.14 -21.51 -21.94
N ALA A 217 -3.30 -20.89 -22.15
CA ALA A 217 -4.17 -21.11 -23.30
C ALA A 217 -3.73 -20.32 -24.57
N GLY A 218 -2.60 -19.61 -24.51
CA GLY A 218 -2.05 -18.86 -25.64
C GLY A 218 -2.82 -17.56 -25.94
N PHE A 219 -3.47 -16.96 -24.96
CA PHE A 219 -4.09 -15.65 -25.13
C PHE A 219 -3.00 -14.59 -25.23
N LYS A 220 -3.17 -13.64 -26.15
CA LYS A 220 -2.29 -12.47 -26.28
C LYS A 220 -2.69 -11.36 -25.30
N GLU A 221 -3.96 -11.33 -24.97
CA GLU A 221 -4.56 -10.35 -24.06
C GLU A 221 -4.26 -10.74 -22.61
N THR A 222 -3.85 -9.75 -21.80
CA THR A 222 -3.69 -9.91 -20.37
C THR A 222 -5.04 -9.70 -19.68
N VAL A 223 -5.60 -10.74 -19.09
CA VAL A 223 -6.91 -10.70 -18.42
C VAL A 223 -6.77 -10.96 -16.93
N PHE A 224 -7.56 -10.27 -16.10
CA PHE A 224 -7.49 -10.36 -14.65
C PHE A 224 -8.79 -10.87 -14.00
N THR A 225 -9.89 -10.97 -14.76
CA THR A 225 -11.18 -11.46 -14.29
C THR A 225 -11.70 -12.59 -15.15
N THR A 226 -12.61 -13.38 -14.61
CA THR A 226 -13.28 -14.47 -15.32
C THR A 226 -14.12 -13.93 -16.47
N GLU A 227 -14.78 -12.79 -16.27
CA GLU A 227 -15.60 -12.14 -17.30
C GLU A 227 -14.75 -11.71 -18.50
N ALA A 228 -13.59 -11.07 -18.24
CA ALA A 228 -12.66 -10.68 -19.29
C ALA A 228 -12.10 -11.91 -20.03
N PHE A 229 -11.81 -12.99 -19.31
CA PHE A 229 -11.36 -14.25 -19.91
C PHE A 229 -12.44 -14.84 -20.82
N MET A 230 -13.67 -14.93 -20.37
CA MET A 230 -14.78 -15.49 -21.16
C MET A 230 -15.04 -14.67 -22.42
N LYS A 231 -15.01 -13.34 -22.32
CA LYS A 231 -15.16 -12.47 -23.48
C LYS A 231 -14.11 -12.77 -24.57
N VAL A 232 -12.83 -12.80 -24.20
CA VAL A 232 -11.74 -13.10 -25.16
C VAL A 232 -11.87 -14.53 -25.72
N PHE A 233 -12.29 -15.49 -24.88
CA PHE A 233 -12.49 -16.87 -25.30
C PHE A 233 -13.62 -17.02 -26.35
N GLU A 234 -14.75 -16.33 -26.16
CA GLU A 234 -15.87 -16.33 -27.11
C GLU A 234 -15.51 -15.65 -28.42
N GLU A 235 -14.80 -14.52 -28.39
CA GLU A 235 -14.31 -13.83 -29.59
C GLU A 235 -13.35 -14.69 -30.45
N ARG A 236 -12.65 -15.65 -29.82
CA ARG A 236 -11.77 -16.61 -30.52
C ARG A 236 -12.52 -17.80 -31.09
N LYS A 237 -13.63 -18.23 -30.49
CA LYS A 237 -14.48 -19.32 -31.01
C LYS A 237 -15.27 -18.92 -32.27
N GLY A 238 -15.52 -17.62 -32.45
CA GLY A 238 -16.24 -17.09 -33.57
C GLY A 238 -15.37 -16.80 -34.82
N LYS A 239 -14.06 -17.05 -34.68
CA LYS A 239 -13.09 -16.98 -35.81
C LYS A 239 -12.60 -18.37 -36.17
#